data_940c0f72a107c4f6a48283658a887bff
#
_entry.id   940c0f72a107c4f6a48283658a887bff
#
_cell.length_a   1.000
_cell.length_b   1.000
_cell.length_c   1.000
_cell.angle_alpha   90.00
_cell.angle_beta   90.00
_cell.angle_gamma   90.00
#
_symmetry.space_group_name_H-M   'P 1'
#
loop_
_entity.id
_entity.type
_entity.pdbx_description
1 polymer ?
#
loop_
_entity_poly.entity_id
_entity_poly.type
_entity_poly.pdbx_seq_one_letter_code
_entity_poly.pdbx_strand_id
1 'polypeptide(L)'
;MLFYLTDSLIVENDDAEYKSIFNAVRNLALASENSYHILLGDEKVIEMVRMWFNTDPGLRPLFDDIANRYMFGIPSYLTYYVEVVKGEPQDVREENGVKIAQMKYSDFRETKNVQSTLLIGEDDNDCVFFKFICDWYVRVNKLKVNYSLNNISGGGENTYREIEKALNNEQFSLTIVDTDIRYPNQRIEKDSTYDKCRKVRGRKDLYKVLPLT
;
A
#
# COMPACT_ATOMS: atom_id res chain seq x y z
N MET A 1 -2.65 -1.62 0.81
CA MET A 1 -1.19 -1.80 0.75
C MET A 1 -0.74 -2.56 2.00
N LEU A 2 0.37 -3.32 1.95
CA LEU A 2 1.00 -3.85 3.16
C LEU A 2 2.24 -3.04 3.47
N PHE A 3 2.35 -2.56 4.71
CA PHE A 3 3.54 -1.93 5.29
C PHE A 3 4.19 -2.89 6.29
N TYR A 4 5.50 -3.01 6.21
CA TYR A 4 6.29 -3.89 7.08
C TYR A 4 7.29 -3.04 7.87
N LEU A 5 7.13 -3.00 9.20
CA LEU A 5 8.04 -2.29 10.10
C LEU A 5 9.31 -3.11 10.27
N THR A 6 10.46 -2.57 9.84
CA THR A 6 11.75 -3.25 9.97
C THR A 6 12.44 -2.96 11.30
N ASP A 7 13.36 -3.84 11.72
CA ASP A 7 14.19 -3.65 12.92
C ASP A 7 15.00 -2.34 12.92
N SER A 8 15.20 -1.72 11.75
CA SER A 8 15.86 -0.40 11.65
C SER A 8 15.12 0.71 12.39
N LEU A 9 13.83 0.53 12.70
CA LEU A 9 13.00 1.48 13.44
C LEU A 9 13.16 1.38 14.96
N ILE A 10 13.95 0.42 15.46
CA ILE A 10 14.19 0.28 16.90
C ILE A 10 14.98 1.48 17.39
N VAL A 11 14.41 2.18 18.36
CA VAL A 11 14.99 3.39 18.98
C VAL A 11 14.74 3.41 20.47
N GLU A 12 15.66 4.01 21.20
CA GLU A 12 15.50 4.31 22.64
C GLU A 12 14.73 5.62 22.81
N ASN A 13 14.15 5.84 23.99
CA ASN A 13 13.29 7.00 24.26
C ASN A 13 14.04 8.35 24.20
N ASP A 14 15.36 8.34 24.37
CA ASP A 14 16.24 9.50 24.28
C ASP A 14 16.82 9.75 22.87
N ASP A 15 16.53 8.87 21.91
CA ASP A 15 16.89 9.07 20.50
C ASP A 15 16.20 10.31 19.93
N ALA A 16 16.96 11.13 19.22
CA ALA A 16 16.45 12.36 18.60
C ALA A 16 15.29 12.11 17.62
N GLU A 17 15.23 10.92 17.01
CA GLU A 17 14.19 10.54 16.06
C GLU A 17 13.00 9.82 16.72
N TYR A 18 13.07 9.45 18.01
CA TYR A 18 12.03 8.71 18.72
C TYR A 18 10.63 9.25 18.47
N LYS A 19 10.41 10.53 18.74
CA LYS A 19 9.10 11.18 18.59
C LYS A 19 8.58 11.13 17.13
N SER A 20 9.49 11.23 16.18
CA SER A 20 9.14 11.19 14.76
C SER A 20 8.76 9.80 14.30
N ILE A 21 9.50 8.76 14.72
CA ILE A 21 9.20 7.35 14.44
C ILE A 21 7.91 6.93 15.15
N PHE A 22 7.74 7.31 16.43
CA PHE A 22 6.50 7.07 17.17
C PHE A 22 5.26 7.60 16.43
N ASN A 23 5.30 8.86 15.95
CA ASN A 23 4.18 9.45 15.21
C ASN A 23 3.91 8.73 13.87
N ALA A 24 4.95 8.37 13.14
CA ALA A 24 4.82 7.63 11.89
C ALA A 24 4.18 6.25 12.11
N VAL A 25 4.67 5.50 13.09
CA VAL A 25 4.11 4.18 13.45
C VAL A 25 2.67 4.30 13.94
N ARG A 26 2.35 5.34 14.74
CA ARG A 26 0.99 5.61 15.19
C ARG A 26 0.05 5.87 14.00
N ASN A 27 0.47 6.66 13.02
CA ASN A 27 -0.34 6.94 11.83
C ASN A 27 -0.58 5.67 11.00
N LEU A 28 0.45 4.83 10.82
CA LEU A 28 0.32 3.53 10.14
C LEU A 28 -0.62 2.58 10.91
N ALA A 29 -0.53 2.57 12.24
CA ALA A 29 -1.41 1.77 13.09
C ALA A 29 -2.87 2.21 12.96
N LEU A 30 -3.15 3.51 12.99
CA LEU A 30 -4.50 4.06 12.77
C LEU A 30 -5.02 3.74 11.37
N ALA A 31 -4.17 3.80 10.34
CA ALA A 31 -4.54 3.39 8.99
C ALA A 31 -4.89 1.90 8.92
N SER A 32 -4.18 1.05 9.65
CA SER A 32 -4.46 -0.39 9.73
C SER A 32 -5.75 -0.68 10.49
N GLU A 33 -6.01 0.01 11.59
CA GLU A 33 -7.27 -0.08 12.34
C GLU A 33 -8.47 0.30 11.45
N ASN A 34 -8.33 1.36 10.65
CA ASN A 34 -9.34 1.78 9.68
C ASN A 34 -9.40 0.90 8.41
N SER A 35 -8.67 -0.20 8.35
CA SER A 35 -8.61 -1.10 7.20
C SER A 35 -8.09 -0.45 5.90
N TYR A 36 -7.39 0.66 5.99
CA TYR A 36 -6.78 1.31 4.82
C TYR A 36 -5.57 0.53 4.31
N HIS A 37 -4.77 0.01 5.25
CA HIS A 37 -3.56 -0.74 4.97
C HIS A 37 -3.41 -1.92 5.93
N ILE A 38 -2.59 -2.88 5.53
CA ILE A 38 -2.18 -3.98 6.41
C ILE A 38 -0.84 -3.59 7.02
N LEU A 39 -0.70 -3.71 8.34
CA LEU A 39 0.53 -3.45 9.07
C LEU A 39 1.08 -4.76 9.63
N LEU A 40 2.34 -5.05 9.36
CA LEU A 40 3.13 -6.13 9.94
C LEU A 40 4.52 -5.58 10.32
N GLY A 41 5.37 -6.40 10.88
CA GLY A 41 6.76 -5.99 11.17
C GLY A 41 7.58 -7.09 11.80
N ASP A 42 8.87 -6.82 11.97
CA ASP A 42 9.78 -7.69 12.68
C ASP A 42 9.38 -7.83 14.15
N GLU A 43 9.61 -9.00 14.73
CA GLU A 43 9.20 -9.33 16.10
C GLU A 43 9.62 -8.27 17.11
N LYS A 44 10.91 -7.90 17.08
CA LYS A 44 11.46 -6.94 18.04
C LYS A 44 10.85 -5.54 17.92
N VAL A 45 10.57 -5.07 16.70
CA VAL A 45 9.93 -3.78 16.51
C VAL A 45 8.47 -3.82 16.94
N ILE A 46 7.76 -4.91 16.67
CA ILE A 46 6.38 -5.08 17.12
C ILE A 46 6.31 -5.12 18.66
N GLU A 47 7.23 -5.82 19.34
CA GLU A 47 7.30 -5.81 20.81
C GLU A 47 7.56 -4.41 21.36
N MET A 48 8.51 -3.66 20.80
CA MET A 48 8.77 -2.28 21.18
C MET A 48 7.51 -1.41 21.01
N VAL A 49 6.83 -1.51 19.88
CA VAL A 49 5.64 -0.72 19.58
C VAL A 49 4.47 -1.10 20.50
N ARG A 50 4.31 -2.38 20.85
CA ARG A 50 3.33 -2.83 21.86
C ARG A 50 3.55 -2.15 23.21
N MET A 51 4.82 -1.96 23.62
CA MET A 51 5.12 -1.23 24.85
C MET A 51 4.74 0.25 24.74
N TRP A 52 4.98 0.90 23.59
CA TRP A 52 4.59 2.29 23.38
C TRP A 52 3.09 2.54 23.51
N PHE A 53 2.28 1.61 23.03
CA PHE A 53 0.81 1.72 23.03
C PHE A 53 0.13 0.86 24.10
N ASN A 54 0.86 0.42 25.11
CA ASN A 54 0.34 -0.47 26.15
C ASN A 54 -0.90 0.07 26.88
N THR A 55 -1.01 1.40 27.01
CA THR A 55 -2.14 2.08 27.66
C THR A 55 -3.16 2.65 26.66
N ASP A 56 -2.95 2.51 25.38
CA ASP A 56 -3.87 2.98 24.34
C ASP A 56 -4.95 1.91 24.09
N PRO A 57 -6.24 2.17 24.42
CA PRO A 57 -7.28 1.17 24.30
C PRO A 57 -7.64 0.80 22.86
N GLY A 58 -7.33 1.66 21.88
CA GLY A 58 -7.55 1.40 20.46
C GLY A 58 -6.39 0.63 19.82
N LEU A 59 -5.17 1.10 20.01
CA LEU A 59 -4.01 0.56 19.31
C LEU A 59 -3.41 -0.70 19.95
N ARG A 60 -3.54 -0.87 21.26
CA ARG A 60 -3.05 -2.08 21.95
C ARG A 60 -3.61 -3.39 21.36
N PRO A 61 -4.94 -3.55 21.17
CA PRO A 61 -5.49 -4.78 20.58
C PRO A 61 -4.99 -5.02 19.15
N LEU A 62 -4.76 -3.96 18.37
CA LEU A 62 -4.19 -4.07 17.03
C LEU A 62 -2.79 -4.68 17.07
N PHE A 63 -1.91 -4.20 17.94
CA PHE A 63 -0.55 -4.71 18.03
C PHE A 63 -0.48 -6.11 18.68
N ASP A 64 -1.41 -6.45 19.58
CA ASP A 64 -1.57 -7.82 20.07
C ASP A 64 -1.99 -8.78 18.94
N ASP A 65 -2.89 -8.36 18.05
CA ASP A 65 -3.27 -9.14 16.87
C ASP A 65 -2.12 -9.26 15.85
N ILE A 66 -1.38 -8.18 15.60
CA ILE A 66 -0.20 -8.20 14.72
C ILE A 66 0.86 -9.16 15.26
N ALA A 67 1.15 -9.11 16.57
CA ALA A 67 2.11 -10.01 17.20
C ALA A 67 1.70 -11.49 17.05
N ASN A 68 0.40 -11.79 17.16
CA ASN A 68 -0.14 -13.14 16.92
C ASN A 68 -0.04 -13.56 15.45
N ARG A 69 -0.23 -12.63 14.51
CA ARG A 69 -0.12 -12.91 13.06
C ARG A 69 1.33 -13.11 12.64
N TYR A 70 2.29 -12.50 13.32
CA TYR A 70 3.72 -12.66 13.06
C TYR A 70 4.16 -14.12 13.06
N MET A 71 3.57 -14.96 13.91
CA MET A 71 3.84 -16.42 13.93
C MET A 71 3.61 -17.10 12.58
N PHE A 72 2.87 -16.48 11.67
CA PHE A 72 2.59 -17.01 10.33
C PHE A 72 3.44 -16.38 9.21
N GLY A 73 4.31 -15.38 9.55
CA GLY A 73 5.16 -14.67 8.60
C GLY A 73 4.37 -13.80 7.60
N ILE A 74 5.08 -13.31 6.57
CA ILE A 74 4.47 -12.59 5.46
C ILE A 74 3.61 -13.57 4.65
N PRO A 75 2.31 -13.25 4.40
CA PRO A 75 1.45 -14.15 3.65
C PRO A 75 2.02 -14.51 2.27
N SER A 76 2.09 -15.79 1.95
CA SER A 76 2.71 -16.31 0.71
C SER A 76 2.04 -15.87 -0.60
N TYR A 77 0.82 -15.33 -0.51
CA TYR A 77 0.10 -14.76 -1.67
C TYR A 77 0.49 -13.32 -2.00
N LEU A 78 1.30 -12.67 -1.16
CA LEU A 78 1.76 -11.30 -1.43
C LEU A 78 2.87 -11.32 -2.48
N THR A 79 2.72 -10.48 -3.48
CA THR A 79 3.71 -10.27 -4.53
C THR A 79 4.39 -8.89 -4.43
N TYR A 80 3.93 -8.06 -3.50
CA TYR A 80 4.46 -6.71 -3.28
C TYR A 80 4.16 -6.23 -1.86
N TYR A 81 5.15 -5.63 -1.20
CA TYR A 81 4.97 -4.88 0.05
C TYR A 81 6.01 -3.76 0.20
N VAL A 82 5.78 -2.88 1.16
CA VAL A 82 6.64 -1.73 1.46
C VAL A 82 7.27 -1.91 2.83
N GLU A 83 8.59 -1.96 2.91
CA GLU A 83 9.32 -1.86 4.15
C GLU A 83 9.40 -0.41 4.61
N VAL A 84 9.10 -0.18 5.88
CA VAL A 84 9.28 1.11 6.53
C VAL A 84 10.62 1.10 7.25
N VAL A 85 11.51 2.00 6.84
CA VAL A 85 12.90 2.04 7.29
C VAL A 85 13.27 3.37 7.96
N LYS A 86 14.28 3.34 8.86
CA LYS A 86 14.87 4.55 9.48
C LYS A 86 15.85 5.25 8.53
N GLY A 87 16.64 4.48 7.81
CA GLY A 87 17.68 4.97 6.88
C GLY A 87 17.12 5.49 5.54
N GLU A 88 18.02 5.77 4.62
CA GLU A 88 17.63 6.14 3.25
C GLU A 88 17.07 4.90 2.53
N PRO A 89 15.92 5.02 1.87
CA PRO A 89 15.31 3.93 1.12
C PRO A 89 16.21 3.45 -0.02
N GLN A 90 16.25 2.15 -0.21
CA GLN A 90 16.93 1.51 -1.34
C GLN A 90 15.96 1.34 -2.51
N ASP A 91 16.52 1.11 -3.70
CA ASP A 91 15.73 0.75 -4.88
C ASP A 91 14.89 -0.51 -4.64
N VAL A 92 13.79 -0.61 -5.39
CA VAL A 92 12.92 -1.79 -5.33
C VAL A 92 13.72 -3.04 -5.66
N ARG A 93 13.70 -4.01 -4.74
CA ARG A 93 14.32 -5.33 -4.92
C ARG A 93 13.26 -6.41 -5.10
N GLU A 94 13.67 -7.53 -5.66
CA GLU A 94 12.81 -8.71 -5.80
C GLU A 94 13.46 -9.90 -5.11
N GLU A 95 12.73 -10.51 -4.18
CA GLU A 95 13.18 -11.68 -3.41
C GLU A 95 12.08 -12.75 -3.48
N ASN A 96 12.43 -13.94 -3.96
CA ASN A 96 11.52 -15.10 -4.08
C ASN A 96 10.18 -14.75 -4.82
N GLY A 97 10.24 -13.91 -5.85
CA GLY A 97 9.06 -13.48 -6.61
C GLY A 97 8.22 -12.38 -5.94
N VAL A 98 8.68 -11.87 -4.79
CA VAL A 98 8.04 -10.75 -4.07
C VAL A 98 8.84 -9.48 -4.33
N LYS A 99 8.17 -8.42 -4.76
CA LYS A 99 8.75 -7.10 -4.90
C LYS A 99 8.66 -6.34 -3.59
N ILE A 100 9.78 -5.81 -3.15
CA ILE A 100 9.94 -5.10 -1.89
C ILE A 100 10.41 -3.68 -2.19
N ALA A 101 9.56 -2.71 -1.91
CA ALA A 101 9.93 -1.30 -1.93
C ALA A 101 10.29 -0.84 -0.51
N GLN A 102 11.08 0.21 -0.40
CA GLN A 102 11.37 0.85 0.88
C GLN A 102 10.85 2.27 0.90
N MET A 103 10.29 2.68 2.03
CA MET A 103 9.90 4.06 2.31
C MET A 103 10.44 4.48 3.68
N LYS A 104 10.86 5.72 3.78
CA LYS A 104 11.34 6.24 5.05
C LYS A 104 10.18 6.50 5.99
N TYR A 105 10.37 6.24 7.29
CA TYR A 105 9.33 6.51 8.30
C TYR A 105 8.82 7.96 8.23
N SER A 106 9.66 8.92 7.83
CA SER A 106 9.27 10.32 7.68
C SER A 106 8.14 10.55 6.69
N ASP A 107 7.97 9.68 5.70
CA ASP A 107 6.90 9.74 4.71
C ASP A 107 5.51 9.49 5.34
N PHE A 108 5.46 8.89 6.54
CA PHE A 108 4.23 8.55 7.26
C PHE A 108 3.92 9.47 8.45
N ARG A 109 4.66 10.55 8.59
CA ARG A 109 4.44 11.51 9.68
C ARG A 109 3.14 12.30 9.54
N GLU A 110 2.66 12.46 8.32
CA GLU A 110 1.41 13.11 7.99
C GLU A 110 0.35 12.06 7.59
N THR A 111 -0.90 12.31 7.97
CA THR A 111 -1.99 11.37 7.71
C THR A 111 -2.37 11.24 6.24
N LYS A 112 -2.00 12.19 5.39
CA LYS A 112 -2.29 12.13 3.94
C LYS A 112 -1.66 10.91 3.27
N ASN A 113 -0.45 10.50 3.71
CA ASN A 113 0.30 9.39 3.11
C ASN A 113 -0.18 8.01 3.60
N VAL A 114 -1.11 7.97 4.55
CA VAL A 114 -1.69 6.74 5.10
C VAL A 114 -3.20 6.63 4.81
N GLN A 115 -3.73 7.46 3.91
CA GLN A 115 -5.11 7.33 3.46
C GLN A 115 -5.33 6.04 2.65
N SER A 116 -6.58 5.62 2.52
CA SER A 116 -6.92 4.43 1.72
C SER A 116 -6.40 4.56 0.28
N THR A 117 -5.95 3.43 -0.27
CA THR A 117 -5.49 3.37 -1.66
C THR A 117 -6.62 3.77 -2.62
N LEU A 118 -6.31 4.62 -3.58
CA LEU A 118 -7.25 4.96 -4.66
C LEU A 118 -7.32 3.79 -5.65
N LEU A 119 -8.52 3.34 -5.98
CA LEU A 119 -8.79 2.46 -7.11
C LEU A 119 -9.29 3.32 -8.26
N ILE A 120 -8.46 3.47 -9.30
CA ILE A 120 -8.76 4.29 -10.46
C ILE A 120 -9.14 3.36 -11.62
N GLY A 121 -10.38 3.42 -12.06
CA GLY A 121 -10.87 2.76 -13.27
C GLY A 121 -11.09 3.76 -14.39
N GLU A 122 -11.36 3.32 -15.61
CA GLU A 122 -11.76 4.22 -16.70
C GLU A 122 -13.12 4.85 -16.40
N ASP A 123 -14.02 4.08 -15.77
CA ASP A 123 -15.29 4.57 -15.23
C ASP A 123 -15.60 3.99 -13.84
N ASP A 124 -16.72 4.41 -13.25
CA ASP A 124 -17.14 3.95 -11.92
C ASP A 124 -17.50 2.45 -11.90
N ASN A 125 -18.03 1.90 -13.00
CA ASN A 125 -18.43 0.49 -13.08
C ASN A 125 -17.21 -0.41 -13.02
N ASP A 126 -16.10 -0.01 -13.63
CA ASP A 126 -14.82 -0.73 -13.54
C ASP A 126 -14.38 -0.84 -12.08
N CYS A 127 -14.40 0.27 -11.34
CA CYS A 127 -14.03 0.27 -9.94
C CYS A 127 -14.92 -0.66 -9.10
N VAL A 128 -16.25 -0.63 -9.33
CA VAL A 128 -17.20 -1.50 -8.64
C VAL A 128 -16.94 -2.97 -8.97
N PHE A 129 -16.69 -3.28 -10.25
CA PHE A 129 -16.41 -4.65 -10.71
C PHE A 129 -15.11 -5.20 -10.10
N PHE A 130 -14.02 -4.43 -10.11
CA PHE A 130 -12.77 -4.88 -9.52
C PHE A 130 -12.83 -5.03 -8.01
N LYS A 131 -13.54 -4.13 -7.33
CA LYS A 131 -13.79 -4.29 -5.90
C LYS A 131 -14.56 -5.58 -5.61
N PHE A 132 -15.57 -5.90 -6.40
CA PHE A 132 -16.29 -7.17 -6.29
C PHE A 132 -15.36 -8.38 -6.48
N ILE A 133 -14.44 -8.34 -7.47
CA ILE A 133 -13.44 -9.40 -7.68
C ILE A 133 -12.53 -9.53 -6.44
N CYS A 134 -12.04 -8.41 -5.90
CA CYS A 134 -11.23 -8.42 -4.69
C CYS A 134 -11.97 -9.05 -3.49
N ASP A 135 -13.20 -8.64 -3.25
CA ASP A 135 -14.06 -9.19 -2.17
C ASP A 135 -14.30 -10.69 -2.36
N TRP A 136 -14.58 -11.11 -3.60
CA TRP A 136 -14.74 -12.51 -3.94
C TRP A 136 -13.45 -13.30 -3.69
N TYR A 137 -12.29 -12.79 -4.13
CA TYR A 137 -10.99 -13.43 -3.95
C TYR A 137 -10.65 -13.61 -2.46
N VAL A 138 -10.80 -12.56 -1.66
CA VAL A 138 -10.57 -12.60 -0.21
C VAL A 138 -11.44 -13.67 0.45
N ARG A 139 -12.73 -13.74 0.09
CA ARG A 139 -13.69 -14.71 0.65
C ARG A 139 -13.37 -16.14 0.26
N VAL A 140 -13.14 -16.40 -1.05
CA VAL A 140 -12.88 -17.76 -1.56
C VAL A 140 -11.60 -18.35 -0.99
N ASN A 141 -10.56 -17.51 -0.88
CA ASN A 141 -9.27 -17.92 -0.32
C ASN A 141 -9.22 -17.82 1.22
N LYS A 142 -10.33 -17.44 1.88
CA LYS A 142 -10.43 -17.31 3.33
C LYS A 142 -9.31 -16.43 3.93
N LEU A 143 -8.95 -15.37 3.21
CA LEU A 143 -7.91 -14.46 3.66
C LEU A 143 -8.41 -13.65 4.85
N LYS A 144 -7.64 -13.63 5.93
CA LYS A 144 -7.93 -12.82 7.13
C LYS A 144 -7.40 -11.40 6.96
N VAL A 145 -7.87 -10.70 5.93
CA VAL A 145 -7.47 -9.33 5.64
C VAL A 145 -8.71 -8.44 5.48
N ASN A 146 -8.63 -7.27 6.06
CA ASN A 146 -9.55 -6.18 5.77
C ASN A 146 -8.83 -5.18 4.89
N TYR A 147 -9.52 -4.60 3.91
CA TYR A 147 -8.97 -3.58 3.04
C TYR A 147 -10.05 -2.56 2.67
N SER A 148 -9.63 -1.35 2.41
CA SER A 148 -10.47 -0.29 1.89
C SER A 148 -9.83 0.31 0.65
N LEU A 149 -10.65 0.55 -0.38
CA LEU A 149 -10.28 1.22 -1.61
C LEU A 149 -11.24 2.37 -1.86
N ASN A 150 -10.71 3.53 -2.20
CA ASN A 150 -11.52 4.67 -2.65
C ASN A 150 -11.61 4.66 -4.17
N ASN A 151 -12.82 4.50 -4.69
CA ASN A 151 -13.08 4.48 -6.13
C ASN A 151 -12.95 5.88 -6.72
N ILE A 152 -12.23 5.98 -7.84
CA ILE A 152 -12.08 7.20 -8.63
C ILE A 152 -12.36 6.85 -10.10
N SER A 153 -13.34 7.54 -10.71
CA SER A 153 -13.56 7.46 -12.15
C SER A 153 -12.49 8.27 -12.88
N GLY A 154 -11.77 7.64 -13.78
CA GLY A 154 -10.70 8.26 -14.56
C GLY A 154 -11.20 9.11 -15.74
N GLY A 155 -12.46 8.91 -16.17
CA GLY A 155 -13.03 9.62 -17.31
C GLY A 155 -12.43 9.18 -18.65
N GLY A 156 -12.22 7.89 -18.84
CA GLY A 156 -11.68 7.29 -20.08
C GLY A 156 -10.27 7.78 -20.38
N GLU A 157 -10.03 8.42 -21.51
CA GLU A 157 -8.71 8.88 -21.95
C GLU A 157 -7.99 9.83 -20.98
N ASN A 158 -8.69 10.41 -20.01
CA ASN A 158 -8.11 11.31 -19.00
C ASN A 158 -7.68 10.59 -17.71
N THR A 159 -7.81 9.28 -17.62
CA THR A 159 -7.47 8.47 -16.43
C THR A 159 -6.06 8.76 -15.92
N TYR A 160 -5.08 9.02 -16.79
CA TYR A 160 -3.73 9.39 -16.39
C TYR A 160 -3.65 10.64 -15.50
N ARG A 161 -4.59 11.58 -15.64
CA ARG A 161 -4.63 12.80 -14.81
C ARG A 161 -5.00 12.51 -13.36
N GLU A 162 -5.82 11.48 -13.12
CA GLU A 162 -6.14 11.07 -11.76
C GLU A 162 -4.94 10.41 -11.07
N ILE A 163 -4.08 9.69 -11.83
CA ILE A 163 -2.79 9.20 -11.33
C ILE A 163 -1.89 10.39 -10.96
N GLU A 164 -1.79 11.41 -11.82
CA GLU A 164 -1.00 12.61 -11.53
C GLU A 164 -1.51 13.35 -10.28
N LYS A 165 -2.81 13.47 -10.10
CA LYS A 165 -3.40 14.06 -8.88
C LYS A 165 -3.07 13.23 -7.64
N ALA A 166 -3.18 11.90 -7.72
CA ALA A 166 -2.83 11.00 -6.63
C ALA A 166 -1.36 11.18 -6.22
N LEU A 167 -0.45 11.23 -7.20
CA LEU A 167 0.98 11.43 -6.98
C LEU A 167 1.28 12.80 -6.34
N ASN A 168 0.64 13.87 -6.82
CA ASN A 168 0.79 15.22 -6.25
C ASN A 168 0.29 15.30 -4.80
N ASN A 169 -0.65 14.44 -4.42
CA ASN A 169 -1.16 14.30 -3.06
C ASN A 169 -0.42 13.22 -2.25
N GLU A 170 0.63 12.61 -2.83
CA GLU A 170 1.39 11.51 -2.22
C GLU A 170 0.50 10.33 -1.77
N GLN A 171 -0.60 10.06 -2.50
CA GLN A 171 -1.53 8.97 -2.22
C GLN A 171 -1.19 7.72 -3.03
N PHE A 172 -1.34 6.56 -2.41
CA PHE A 172 -1.22 5.30 -3.12
C PHE A 172 -2.40 5.11 -4.09
N SER A 173 -2.09 4.67 -5.30
CA SER A 173 -3.13 4.37 -6.29
C SER A 173 -2.87 3.06 -7.04
N LEU A 174 -3.96 2.35 -7.28
CA LEU A 174 -4.03 1.20 -8.18
C LEU A 174 -4.93 1.59 -9.34
N THR A 175 -4.36 1.67 -10.53
CA THR A 175 -5.10 2.01 -11.75
C THR A 175 -5.29 0.77 -12.59
N ILE A 176 -6.52 0.55 -13.03
CA ILE A 176 -6.87 -0.57 -13.91
C ILE A 176 -7.50 0.03 -15.17
N VAL A 177 -6.88 -0.24 -16.31
CA VAL A 177 -7.28 0.32 -17.61
C VAL A 177 -7.23 -0.72 -18.71
N ASP A 178 -8.12 -0.60 -19.67
CA ASP A 178 -8.12 -1.45 -20.85
C ASP A 178 -6.92 -1.14 -21.75
N THR A 179 -6.39 -2.18 -22.39
CA THR A 179 -5.31 -2.06 -23.38
C THR A 179 -5.82 -1.91 -24.80
N ASP A 180 -7.13 -2.10 -25.03
CA ASP A 180 -7.77 -2.16 -26.36
C ASP A 180 -7.17 -3.23 -27.29
N ILE A 181 -6.45 -4.22 -26.72
CA ILE A 181 -5.90 -5.34 -27.50
C ILE A 181 -7.03 -6.30 -27.88
N ARG A 182 -7.26 -6.44 -29.19
CA ARG A 182 -8.35 -7.28 -29.73
C ARG A 182 -7.91 -8.70 -30.11
N TYR A 183 -6.60 -8.94 -30.25
CA TYR A 183 -6.05 -10.24 -30.61
C TYR A 183 -4.64 -10.44 -30.06
N PRO A 184 -4.20 -11.69 -29.83
CA PRO A 184 -2.86 -11.99 -29.34
C PRO A 184 -1.77 -11.36 -30.21
N ASN A 185 -0.73 -10.84 -29.59
CA ASN A 185 0.40 -10.17 -30.21
C ASN A 185 0.11 -8.79 -30.85
N GLN A 186 -1.06 -8.24 -30.69
CA GLN A 186 -1.31 -6.84 -31.05
C GLN A 186 -0.45 -5.94 -30.18
N ARG A 187 0.18 -4.94 -30.78
CA ARG A 187 0.92 -3.92 -30.02
C ARG A 187 -0.08 -2.95 -29.40
N ILE A 188 0.24 -2.52 -28.16
CA ILE A 188 -0.49 -1.46 -27.51
C ILE A 188 -0.43 -0.20 -28.38
N GLU A 189 -1.57 0.40 -28.65
CA GLU A 189 -1.63 1.62 -29.44
C GLU A 189 -0.93 2.77 -28.71
N LYS A 190 -0.15 3.52 -29.49
CA LYS A 190 0.48 4.75 -28.97
C LYS A 190 -0.62 5.73 -28.58
N ASP A 191 -0.45 6.35 -27.40
CA ASP A 191 -1.37 7.32 -26.82
C ASP A 191 -2.76 6.75 -26.44
N SER A 192 -2.91 5.40 -26.38
CA SER A 192 -4.05 4.76 -25.74
C SER A 192 -4.11 5.12 -24.24
N THR A 193 -5.24 4.89 -23.58
CA THR A 193 -5.42 5.15 -22.14
C THR A 193 -4.31 4.47 -21.34
N TYR A 194 -4.09 3.18 -21.59
CA TYR A 194 -3.02 2.44 -20.92
C TYR A 194 -1.63 3.03 -21.19
N ASP A 195 -1.32 3.39 -22.46
CA ASP A 195 -0.02 3.97 -22.82
C ASP A 195 0.23 5.31 -22.14
N LYS A 196 -0.81 6.16 -22.03
CA LYS A 196 -0.74 7.43 -21.27
C LYS A 196 -0.52 7.17 -19.79
N CYS A 197 -1.30 6.27 -19.17
CA CYS A 197 -1.20 5.95 -17.74
C CYS A 197 0.17 5.40 -17.34
N ARG A 198 0.75 4.47 -18.12
CA ARG A 198 2.06 3.88 -17.82
C ARG A 198 3.23 4.87 -17.97
N LYS A 199 3.03 5.96 -18.72
CA LYS A 199 4.03 7.01 -18.96
C LYS A 199 4.02 8.12 -17.92
N VAL A 200 3.05 8.13 -17.01
CA VAL A 200 3.02 9.10 -15.92
C VAL A 200 4.35 9.07 -15.17
N ARG A 201 4.92 10.25 -14.91
CA ARG A 201 6.18 10.42 -14.21
C ARG A 201 5.93 10.73 -12.75
N GLY A 202 6.71 10.12 -11.87
CA GLY A 202 6.61 10.34 -10.42
C GLY A 202 7.18 9.17 -9.63
N ARG A 203 6.91 9.17 -8.34
CA ARG A 203 7.29 8.10 -7.40
C ARG A 203 6.54 6.81 -7.76
N LYS A 204 7.22 5.87 -8.42
CA LYS A 204 6.63 4.61 -8.89
C LYS A 204 6.27 3.64 -7.76
N ASP A 205 6.74 3.88 -6.56
CA ASP A 205 6.35 3.18 -5.34
C ASP A 205 4.93 3.56 -4.87
N LEU A 206 4.41 4.72 -5.28
CA LEU A 206 3.08 5.19 -4.91
C LEU A 206 1.96 4.73 -5.85
N TYR A 207 2.28 4.26 -7.06
CA TYR A 207 1.23 3.86 -7.99
C TYR A 207 1.55 2.59 -8.79
N LYS A 208 0.50 1.89 -9.20
CA LYS A 208 0.57 0.74 -10.09
C LYS A 208 -0.50 0.88 -11.17
N VAL A 209 -0.11 0.62 -12.42
CA VAL A 209 -1.04 0.51 -13.55
C VAL A 209 -1.10 -0.94 -13.98
N LEU A 210 -2.30 -1.50 -14.01
CA LEU A 210 -2.58 -2.86 -14.45
C LEU A 210 -3.32 -2.83 -15.78
N PRO A 211 -2.81 -3.50 -16.81
CA PRO A 211 -3.52 -3.65 -18.06
C PRO A 211 -4.63 -4.71 -17.94
N LEU A 212 -5.76 -4.43 -18.54
CA LEU A 212 -6.77 -5.43 -18.89
C LEU A 212 -6.54 -5.86 -20.34
N THR A 213 -6.47 -7.16 -20.56
CA THR A 213 -6.29 -7.77 -21.88
C THR A 213 -7.34 -8.85 -22.12
#